data_b94cbb28b5a929241264b1174f649061
#
_entry.id   b94cbb28b5a929241264b1174f649061
#
_cell.length_a   1.000
_cell.length_b   1.000
_cell.length_c   1.000
_cell.angle_alpha   90.00
_cell.angle_beta   90.00
_cell.angle_gamma   90.00
#
_symmetry.space_group_name_H-M   'P 1'
#
loop_
_entity.id
_entity.type
_entity.pdbx_description
1 polymer ?
#
loop_
_entity_poly.entity_id
_entity_poly.type
_entity_poly.pdbx_seq_one_letter_code
_entity_poly.pdbx_strand_id
1 'polypeptide(L)'
;FLSSLKKLQLNRDDMDALLLATNQLEKQAATLHLSRQTPKQQAARELIIKEPKLPPEIRDDLVADLQEMERCFNASCYRSAVILCGRILETALHRKLYDVTGRDILETQPGIGLGTLVAKLSEKNVPLDPGLTQQIHLINQVRVYSVHKKQSAFSPTKDQTHAMILFTVDVLRKVFI
;
A
#
# COMPACT_ATOMS: atom_id res chain seq x y z
N PHE A 1 -10.53 -10.70 -30.94
CA PHE A 1 -9.42 -11.13 -30.06
C PHE A 1 -9.06 -12.60 -30.30
N LEU A 2 -9.97 -13.57 -30.09
CA LEU A 2 -9.72 -15.00 -30.32
C LEU A 2 -9.36 -15.35 -31.77
N SER A 3 -9.97 -14.67 -32.74
CA SER A 3 -9.64 -14.85 -34.19
C SER A 3 -8.23 -14.33 -34.52
N SER A 4 -7.80 -13.25 -33.88
CA SER A 4 -6.46 -12.67 -34.03
C SER A 4 -5.38 -13.54 -33.39
N LEU A 5 -5.67 -14.18 -32.27
CA LEU A 5 -4.79 -15.17 -31.63
C LEU A 5 -4.61 -16.43 -32.50
N LYS A 6 -5.68 -16.91 -33.13
CA LYS A 6 -5.59 -18.03 -34.08
C LYS A 6 -4.74 -17.70 -35.30
N LYS A 7 -4.79 -16.47 -35.82
CA LYS A 7 -3.93 -16.00 -36.92
C LYS A 7 -2.46 -15.97 -36.52
N LEU A 8 -2.12 -15.61 -35.29
CA LEU A 8 -0.74 -15.67 -34.78
C LEU A 8 -0.18 -17.09 -34.77
N GLN A 9 -0.98 -18.09 -34.39
CA GLN A 9 -0.56 -19.49 -34.40
C GLN A 9 -0.35 -20.06 -35.81
N LEU A 10 -1.12 -19.60 -36.82
CA LEU A 10 -1.05 -20.07 -38.18
C LEU A 10 0.10 -19.46 -38.99
N ASN A 11 0.61 -18.29 -38.59
CA ASN A 11 1.64 -17.53 -39.33
C ASN A 11 2.99 -17.52 -38.62
N ARG A 12 3.31 -18.59 -37.92
CA ARG A 12 4.49 -18.67 -37.02
C ARG A 12 5.83 -18.49 -37.74
N ASP A 13 5.89 -18.77 -39.03
CA ASP A 13 7.11 -18.73 -39.85
C ASP A 13 7.18 -17.47 -40.74
N ASP A 14 6.19 -16.57 -40.70
CA ASP A 14 6.15 -15.33 -41.46
C ASP A 14 6.24 -14.14 -40.48
N MET A 15 7.41 -13.51 -40.44
CA MET A 15 7.73 -12.43 -39.51
C MET A 15 6.87 -11.17 -39.73
N ASP A 16 6.58 -10.85 -41.01
CA ASP A 16 5.78 -9.67 -41.36
C ASP A 16 4.30 -9.88 -40.97
N ALA A 17 3.77 -11.07 -41.20
CA ALA A 17 2.42 -11.42 -40.75
C ALA A 17 2.29 -11.48 -39.23
N LEU A 18 3.33 -11.92 -38.50
CA LEU A 18 3.41 -11.89 -37.05
C LEU A 18 3.40 -10.45 -36.53
N LEU A 19 4.19 -9.55 -37.13
CA LEU A 19 4.26 -8.15 -36.76
C LEU A 19 2.91 -7.43 -36.97
N LEU A 20 2.25 -7.71 -38.07
CA LEU A 20 0.92 -7.17 -38.37
C LEU A 20 -0.14 -7.67 -37.38
N ALA A 21 -0.09 -8.95 -37.03
CA ALA A 21 -1.03 -9.56 -36.10
C ALA A 21 -0.82 -9.07 -34.66
N THR A 22 0.44 -8.85 -34.22
CA THR A 22 0.74 -8.27 -32.92
C THR A 22 0.26 -6.84 -32.84
N ASN A 23 0.52 -6.00 -33.81
CA ASN A 23 0.02 -4.63 -33.86
C ASN A 23 -1.53 -4.55 -33.83
N GLN A 24 -2.21 -5.50 -34.49
CA GLN A 24 -3.68 -5.59 -34.43
C GLN A 24 -4.17 -6.01 -33.02
N LEU A 25 -3.47 -6.93 -32.35
CA LEU A 25 -3.78 -7.34 -30.98
C LEU A 25 -3.58 -6.22 -29.99
N GLU A 26 -2.50 -5.45 -30.10
CA GLU A 26 -2.27 -4.27 -29.25
C GLU A 26 -3.37 -3.23 -29.41
N LYS A 27 -3.77 -2.92 -30.66
CA LYS A 27 -4.90 -2.00 -30.90
C LYS A 27 -6.22 -2.52 -30.32
N GLN A 28 -6.49 -3.82 -30.45
CA GLN A 28 -7.69 -4.42 -29.88
C GLN A 28 -7.64 -4.47 -28.34
N ALA A 29 -6.48 -4.75 -27.75
CA ALA A 29 -6.29 -4.72 -26.31
C ALA A 29 -6.47 -3.31 -25.75
N ALA A 30 -5.92 -2.28 -26.41
CA ALA A 30 -6.12 -0.88 -26.06
C ALA A 30 -7.62 -0.49 -26.09
N THR A 31 -8.34 -0.92 -27.14
CA THR A 31 -9.79 -0.67 -27.26
C THR A 31 -10.59 -1.38 -26.17
N LEU A 32 -10.21 -2.60 -25.81
CA LEU A 32 -10.84 -3.37 -24.71
C LEU A 32 -10.56 -2.74 -23.34
N HIS A 33 -9.35 -2.21 -23.13
CA HIS A 33 -9.03 -1.45 -21.91
C HIS A 33 -9.85 -0.17 -21.81
N LEU A 34 -10.03 0.56 -22.90
CA LEU A 34 -10.87 1.77 -22.93
C LEU A 34 -12.35 1.45 -22.74
N SER A 35 -12.85 0.32 -23.27
CA SER A 35 -14.25 -0.08 -23.12
C SER A 35 -14.60 -0.66 -21.74
N ARG A 36 -13.60 -1.12 -20.97
CA ARG A 36 -13.80 -1.59 -19.58
C ARG A 36 -13.85 -0.45 -18.56
N GLN A 37 -13.43 0.75 -18.92
CA GLN A 37 -13.62 1.92 -18.08
C GLN A 37 -15.05 2.43 -18.24
N THR A 38 -16.00 1.84 -17.49
CA THR A 38 -17.35 2.38 -17.41
C THR A 38 -17.32 3.79 -16.82
N PRO A 39 -18.16 4.74 -17.28
CA PRO A 39 -18.21 6.13 -16.77
C PRO A 39 -18.41 6.24 -15.25
N LYS A 40 -18.93 5.19 -14.60
CA LYS A 40 -19.03 5.10 -13.13
C LYS A 40 -17.71 4.90 -12.40
N GLN A 41 -16.65 4.38 -13.07
CA GLN A 41 -15.32 4.23 -12.45
C GLN A 41 -14.51 5.53 -12.52
N GLN A 42 -14.79 6.42 -13.44
CA GLN A 42 -14.13 7.74 -13.55
C GLN A 42 -14.62 8.76 -12.52
N ALA A 43 -15.78 8.53 -11.87
CA ALA A 43 -16.33 9.43 -10.86
C ALA A 43 -15.91 9.10 -9.42
N ALA A 44 -15.13 8.04 -9.18
CA ALA A 44 -14.51 7.81 -7.88
C ALA A 44 -13.38 8.83 -7.73
N ARG A 45 -13.57 9.84 -6.87
CA ARG A 45 -12.50 10.79 -6.52
C ARG A 45 -11.24 9.99 -6.19
N GLU A 46 -10.14 10.29 -6.88
CA GLU A 46 -8.85 9.75 -6.56
C GLU A 46 -8.49 10.11 -5.12
N LEU A 47 -7.93 9.17 -4.41
CA LEU A 47 -7.37 9.44 -3.10
C LEU A 47 -6.13 10.32 -3.29
N ILE A 48 -6.11 11.47 -2.65
CA ILE A 48 -4.95 12.35 -2.56
C ILE A 48 -4.62 12.54 -1.09
N ILE A 49 -3.41 12.16 -0.70
CA ILE A 49 -2.94 12.24 0.67
C ILE A 49 -2.17 13.54 0.85
N LYS A 50 -2.66 14.41 1.74
CA LYS A 50 -1.90 15.57 2.16
C LYS A 50 -0.77 15.13 3.07
N GLU A 51 0.47 15.39 2.64
CA GLU A 51 1.68 15.07 3.38
C GLU A 51 1.59 15.58 4.84
N PRO A 52 1.77 14.70 5.85
CA PRO A 52 1.88 15.12 7.24
C PRO A 52 3.24 15.77 7.51
N LYS A 53 3.38 16.47 8.64
CA LYS A 53 4.69 16.90 9.12
C LYS A 53 5.47 15.67 9.56
N LEU A 54 6.69 15.51 9.05
CA LEU A 54 7.55 14.37 9.30
C LEU A 54 8.95 14.84 9.74
N PRO A 55 9.63 14.08 10.61
CA PRO A 55 11.04 14.31 10.93
C PRO A 55 11.90 14.22 9.66
N PRO A 56 12.87 15.14 9.46
CA PRO A 56 13.68 15.18 8.24
C PRO A 56 14.42 13.89 7.95
N GLU A 57 14.82 13.14 8.99
CA GLU A 57 15.61 11.90 8.87
C GLU A 57 14.87 10.73 8.23
N ILE A 58 13.53 10.72 8.30
CA ILE A 58 12.69 9.66 7.72
C ILE A 58 11.71 10.22 6.69
N ARG A 59 11.76 11.51 6.40
CA ARG A 59 10.75 12.19 5.58
C ARG A 59 10.72 11.64 4.15
N ASP A 60 11.86 11.54 3.52
CA ASP A 60 11.93 11.16 2.11
C ASP A 60 11.46 9.71 1.90
N ASP A 61 11.84 8.79 2.79
CA ASP A 61 11.38 7.40 2.77
C ASP A 61 9.86 7.31 2.99
N LEU A 62 9.34 8.02 4.00
CA LEU A 62 7.91 8.00 4.29
C LEU A 62 7.07 8.68 3.21
N VAL A 63 7.56 9.75 2.58
CA VAL A 63 6.87 10.40 1.47
C VAL A 63 6.80 9.46 0.26
N ALA A 64 7.88 8.75 -0.05
CA ALA A 64 7.89 7.76 -1.11
C ALA A 64 6.88 6.62 -0.85
N ASP A 65 6.84 6.09 0.37
CA ASP A 65 5.90 5.04 0.78
C ASP A 65 4.44 5.55 0.75
N LEU A 66 4.17 6.80 1.19
CA LEU A 66 2.83 7.41 1.13
C LEU A 66 2.35 7.57 -0.32
N GLN A 67 3.21 8.02 -1.21
CA GLN A 67 2.89 8.15 -2.64
C GLN A 67 2.66 6.78 -3.29
N GLU A 68 3.44 5.76 -2.92
CA GLU A 68 3.23 4.40 -3.42
C GLU A 68 1.91 3.82 -2.91
N MET A 69 1.59 4.02 -1.63
CA MET A 69 0.32 3.61 -1.02
C MET A 69 -0.88 4.26 -1.73
N GLU A 70 -0.79 5.56 -2.05
CA GLU A 70 -1.80 6.30 -2.81
C GLU A 70 -1.98 5.71 -4.21
N ARG A 71 -0.88 5.47 -4.94
CA ARG A 71 -0.91 4.83 -6.26
C ARG A 71 -1.52 3.43 -6.21
N CYS A 72 -1.14 2.62 -5.22
CA CYS A 72 -1.71 1.28 -5.02
C CYS A 72 -3.22 1.34 -4.79
N PHE A 73 -3.69 2.25 -3.94
CA PHE A 73 -5.12 2.41 -3.68
C PHE A 73 -5.90 2.83 -4.94
N ASN A 74 -5.40 3.83 -5.66
CA ASN A 74 -6.04 4.35 -6.87
C ASN A 74 -6.03 3.31 -8.01
N ALA A 75 -5.02 2.43 -8.05
CA ALA A 75 -4.94 1.28 -8.95
C ALA A 75 -5.76 0.06 -8.46
N SER A 76 -6.52 0.17 -7.37
CA SER A 76 -7.28 -0.94 -6.75
C SER A 76 -6.42 -2.10 -6.23
N CYS A 77 -5.12 -1.85 -5.99
CA CYS A 77 -4.19 -2.80 -5.37
C CYS A 77 -4.29 -2.72 -3.83
N TYR A 78 -5.48 -3.00 -3.28
CA TYR A 78 -5.81 -2.74 -1.88
C TYR A 78 -4.93 -3.49 -0.88
N ARG A 79 -4.55 -4.73 -1.19
CA ARG A 79 -3.66 -5.52 -0.34
C ARG A 79 -2.29 -4.84 -0.20
N SER A 80 -1.71 -4.38 -1.32
CA SER A 80 -0.42 -3.69 -1.31
C SER A 80 -0.50 -2.38 -0.53
N ALA A 81 -1.57 -1.61 -0.70
CA ALA A 81 -1.79 -0.38 0.06
C ALA A 81 -1.83 -0.63 1.58
N VAL A 82 -2.51 -1.70 2.05
CA VAL A 82 -2.55 -2.06 3.48
C VAL A 82 -1.17 -2.51 4.00
N ILE A 83 -0.40 -3.23 3.20
CA ILE A 83 0.98 -3.62 3.58
C ILE A 83 1.85 -2.38 3.77
N LEU A 84 1.73 -1.39 2.88
CA LEU A 84 2.42 -0.10 2.99
C LEU A 84 1.97 0.71 4.22
N CYS A 85 0.68 0.70 4.58
CA CYS A 85 0.24 1.28 5.85
C CYS A 85 1.03 0.75 7.05
N GLY A 86 1.22 -0.57 7.11
CA GLY A 86 2.00 -1.20 8.18
C GLY A 86 3.47 -0.80 8.16
N ARG A 87 4.12 -0.77 6.98
CA ARG A 87 5.51 -0.34 6.81
C ARG A 87 5.71 1.10 7.26
N ILE A 88 4.84 2.01 6.81
CA ILE A 88 4.86 3.42 7.20
C ILE A 88 4.80 3.58 8.73
N LEU A 89 3.89 2.86 9.38
CA LEU A 89 3.77 2.90 10.84
C LEU A 89 4.99 2.30 11.55
N GLU A 90 5.57 1.21 11.04
CA GLU A 90 6.80 0.65 11.61
C GLU A 90 7.93 1.67 11.57
N THR A 91 8.19 2.30 10.43
CA THR A 91 9.23 3.34 10.29
C THR A 91 8.97 4.51 11.23
N ALA A 92 7.73 5.00 11.30
CA ALA A 92 7.36 6.14 12.15
C ALA A 92 7.52 5.84 13.65
N LEU A 93 7.06 4.67 14.13
CA LEU A 93 7.14 4.30 15.54
C LEU A 93 8.57 3.94 15.97
N HIS A 94 9.37 3.35 15.07
CA HIS A 94 10.81 3.18 15.30
C HIS A 94 11.51 4.52 15.50
N ARG A 95 11.25 5.49 14.63
CA ARG A 95 11.81 6.85 14.75
C ARG A 95 11.38 7.49 16.06
N LYS A 96 10.09 7.42 16.41
CA LYS A 96 9.59 7.98 17.67
C LYS A 96 10.25 7.33 18.89
N LEU A 97 10.45 6.02 18.87
CA LEU A 97 11.14 5.31 19.96
C LEU A 97 12.61 5.72 20.06
N TYR A 98 13.29 5.89 18.92
CA TYR A 98 14.64 6.43 18.87
C TYR A 98 14.73 7.83 19.45
N ASP A 99 13.83 8.73 19.08
CA ASP A 99 13.80 10.11 19.60
C ASP A 99 13.67 10.17 21.12
N VAL A 100 12.94 9.22 21.72
CA VAL A 100 12.73 9.16 23.17
C VAL A 100 13.86 8.44 23.92
N THR A 101 14.49 7.44 23.29
CA THR A 101 15.45 6.56 23.96
C THR A 101 16.90 6.84 23.61
N GLY A 102 17.16 7.50 22.47
CA GLY A 102 18.50 7.67 21.89
C GLY A 102 19.14 6.35 21.43
N ARG A 103 18.36 5.27 21.32
CA ARG A 103 18.88 3.92 20.96
C ARG A 103 18.10 3.35 19.78
N ASP A 104 18.82 2.81 18.81
CA ASP A 104 18.20 2.04 17.72
C ASP A 104 17.81 0.66 18.24
N ILE A 105 16.51 0.43 18.34
CA ILE A 105 15.97 -0.85 18.81
C ILE A 105 16.22 -1.97 17.80
N LEU A 106 16.40 -1.65 16.51
CA LEU A 106 16.67 -2.64 15.46
C LEU A 106 18.04 -3.31 15.62
N GLU A 107 19.01 -2.62 16.23
CA GLU A 107 20.34 -3.21 16.54
C GLU A 107 20.23 -4.37 17.52
N THR A 108 19.30 -4.29 18.48
CA THR A 108 19.14 -5.28 19.55
C THR A 108 17.99 -6.25 19.32
N GLN A 109 16.97 -5.83 18.61
CA GLN A 109 15.75 -6.60 18.33
C GLN A 109 15.32 -6.46 16.87
N PRO A 110 16.11 -7.00 15.91
CA PRO A 110 15.73 -6.97 14.51
C PRO A 110 14.40 -7.72 14.32
N GLY A 111 13.49 -7.12 13.54
CA GLY A 111 12.17 -7.72 13.27
C GLY A 111 11.11 -7.46 14.35
N ILE A 112 11.34 -6.53 15.27
CA ILE A 112 10.32 -6.09 16.23
C ILE A 112 9.06 -5.58 15.48
N GLY A 113 7.90 -6.12 15.84
CA GLY A 113 6.63 -5.78 15.19
C GLY A 113 5.92 -4.59 15.85
N LEU A 114 4.92 -4.05 15.14
CA LEU A 114 4.12 -2.88 15.55
C LEU A 114 3.56 -2.98 16.97
N GLY A 115 3.04 -4.15 17.37
CA GLY A 115 2.48 -4.33 18.72
C GLY A 115 3.51 -4.13 19.82
N THR A 116 4.72 -4.64 19.62
CA THR A 116 5.83 -4.48 20.58
C THR A 116 6.36 -3.04 20.60
N LEU A 117 6.39 -2.36 19.45
CA LEU A 117 6.75 -0.94 19.38
C LEU A 117 5.79 -0.08 20.19
N VAL A 118 4.48 -0.29 20.05
CA VAL A 118 3.45 0.40 20.84
C VAL A 118 3.64 0.16 22.34
N ALA A 119 3.89 -1.10 22.76
CA ALA A 119 4.15 -1.42 24.16
C ALA A 119 5.38 -0.69 24.69
N LYS A 120 6.50 -0.70 23.94
CA LYS A 120 7.73 0.00 24.33
C LYS A 120 7.56 1.53 24.42
N LEU A 121 6.81 2.13 23.51
CA LEU A 121 6.49 3.55 23.58
C LEU A 121 5.65 3.87 24.82
N SER A 122 4.68 3.02 25.15
CA SER A 122 3.88 3.14 26.38
C SER A 122 4.75 3.03 27.65
N GLU A 123 5.70 2.07 27.69
CA GLU A 123 6.67 1.94 28.80
C GLU A 123 7.54 3.19 28.97
N LYS A 124 7.75 3.95 27.91
CA LYS A 124 8.50 5.22 27.94
C LYS A 124 7.61 6.44 28.17
N ASN A 125 6.36 6.24 28.58
CA ASN A 125 5.39 7.30 28.83
C ASN A 125 5.14 8.21 27.60
N VAL A 126 5.31 7.68 26.39
CA VAL A 126 4.88 8.39 25.18
C VAL A 126 3.36 8.31 25.12
N PRO A 127 2.67 9.47 25.13
CA PRO A 127 1.21 9.46 25.16
C PRO A 127 0.66 9.04 23.79
N LEU A 128 0.37 7.75 23.66
CA LEU A 128 -0.47 7.25 22.58
C LEU A 128 -1.89 7.14 23.15
N ASP A 129 -2.80 7.97 22.65
CA ASP A 129 -4.18 7.87 23.09
C ASP A 129 -4.78 6.49 22.75
N PRO A 130 -5.82 6.03 23.50
CA PRO A 130 -6.41 4.72 23.24
C PRO A 130 -6.90 4.54 21.80
N GLY A 131 -7.37 5.61 21.15
CA GLY A 131 -7.80 5.58 19.76
C GLY A 131 -6.64 5.29 18.80
N LEU A 132 -5.48 5.94 19.00
CA LEU A 132 -4.27 5.66 18.20
C LEU A 132 -3.81 4.22 18.35
N THR A 133 -3.74 3.75 19.60
CA THR A 133 -3.33 2.37 19.88
C THR A 133 -4.24 1.37 19.16
N GLN A 134 -5.56 1.56 19.21
CA GLN A 134 -6.51 0.71 18.52
C GLN A 134 -6.37 0.76 16.99
N GLN A 135 -6.15 1.95 16.43
CA GLN A 135 -5.90 2.13 14.99
C GLN A 135 -4.65 1.35 14.54
N ILE A 136 -3.54 1.47 15.27
CA ILE A 136 -2.28 0.77 14.98
C ILE A 136 -2.48 -0.75 15.06
N HIS A 137 -3.16 -1.24 16.10
CA HIS A 137 -3.46 -2.67 16.23
C HIS A 137 -4.33 -3.19 15.09
N LEU A 138 -5.35 -2.45 14.69
CA LEU A 138 -6.23 -2.82 13.58
C LEU A 138 -5.45 -2.89 12.26
N ILE A 139 -4.63 -1.88 11.96
CA ILE A 139 -3.78 -1.87 10.77
C ILE A 139 -2.83 -3.06 10.76
N ASN A 140 -2.17 -3.33 11.90
CA ASN A 140 -1.26 -4.47 12.03
C ASN A 140 -1.99 -5.81 11.82
N GLN A 141 -3.17 -5.97 12.37
CA GLN A 141 -3.99 -7.17 12.19
C GLN A 141 -4.34 -7.40 10.72
N VAL A 142 -4.86 -6.38 10.04
CA VAL A 142 -5.24 -6.45 8.63
C VAL A 142 -4.00 -6.70 7.75
N ARG A 143 -2.85 -6.06 8.04
CA ARG A 143 -1.58 -6.30 7.37
C ARG A 143 -1.13 -7.76 7.50
N VAL A 144 -1.12 -8.31 8.72
CA VAL A 144 -0.71 -9.69 8.99
C VAL A 144 -1.58 -10.68 8.20
N TYR A 145 -2.90 -10.46 8.15
CA TYR A 145 -3.80 -11.28 7.34
C TYR A 145 -3.57 -11.12 5.83
N SER A 146 -3.10 -9.96 5.40
CA SER A 146 -2.82 -9.66 3.98
C SER A 146 -1.53 -10.32 3.49
N VAL A 147 -0.54 -10.51 4.37
CA VAL A 147 0.78 -11.08 4.03
C VAL A 147 0.80 -12.59 4.21
N HIS A 148 0.23 -13.10 5.30
CA HIS A 148 0.33 -14.53 5.64
C HIS A 148 -0.87 -15.31 5.10
N LYS A 149 -0.57 -16.38 4.35
CA LYS A 149 -1.59 -17.32 3.88
C LYS A 149 -2.15 -18.09 5.09
N LYS A 150 -3.38 -17.77 5.50
CA LYS A 150 -4.16 -18.56 6.46
C LYS A 150 -5.18 -19.42 5.72
N GLN A 151 -6.03 -20.15 6.44
CA GLN A 151 -7.01 -21.11 5.87
C GLN A 151 -7.94 -20.49 4.81
N SER A 152 -8.24 -19.18 4.90
CA SER A 152 -8.96 -18.43 3.89
C SER A 152 -8.12 -17.25 3.37
N ALA A 153 -8.14 -17.01 2.05
CA ALA A 153 -7.50 -15.85 1.47
C ALA A 153 -8.25 -14.58 1.91
N PHE A 154 -7.54 -13.65 2.55
CA PHE A 154 -8.08 -12.36 2.91
C PHE A 154 -7.72 -11.33 1.82
N SER A 155 -8.70 -10.58 1.37
CA SER A 155 -8.52 -9.44 0.48
C SER A 155 -9.30 -8.24 1.05
N PRO A 156 -8.60 -7.17 1.46
CA PRO A 156 -9.28 -5.99 1.99
C PRO A 156 -10.15 -5.35 0.90
N THR A 157 -11.32 -4.84 1.30
CA THR A 157 -12.18 -4.07 0.41
C THR A 157 -11.65 -2.66 0.20
N LYS A 158 -12.17 -1.91 -0.77
CA LYS A 158 -11.86 -0.50 -0.99
C LYS A 158 -12.06 0.32 0.28
N ASP A 159 -13.21 0.16 0.93
CA ASP A 159 -13.58 0.96 2.11
C ASP A 159 -12.70 0.61 3.32
N GLN A 160 -12.41 -0.68 3.53
CA GLN A 160 -11.46 -1.10 4.57
C GLN A 160 -10.08 -0.50 4.33
N THR A 161 -9.58 -0.56 3.10
CA THR A 161 -8.27 -0.01 2.73
C THR A 161 -8.24 1.49 2.92
N HIS A 162 -9.29 2.20 2.50
CA HIS A 162 -9.42 3.64 2.68
C HIS A 162 -9.37 4.02 4.18
N ALA A 163 -10.12 3.33 5.02
CA ALA A 163 -10.08 3.54 6.47
C ALA A 163 -8.67 3.33 7.05
N MET A 164 -7.95 2.25 6.62
CA MET A 164 -6.57 2.00 7.06
C MET A 164 -5.62 3.13 6.66
N ILE A 165 -5.75 3.66 5.46
CA ILE A 165 -4.95 4.79 4.98
C ILE A 165 -5.21 6.04 5.83
N LEU A 166 -6.49 6.37 6.09
CA LEU A 166 -6.85 7.52 6.93
C LEU A 166 -6.30 7.39 8.35
N PHE A 167 -6.39 6.20 8.95
CA PHE A 167 -5.81 5.91 10.26
C PHE A 167 -4.29 6.04 10.26
N THR A 168 -3.61 5.54 9.22
CA THR A 168 -2.16 5.68 9.07
C THR A 168 -1.74 7.16 9.08
N VAL A 169 -2.41 7.99 8.28
CA VAL A 169 -2.14 9.42 8.22
C VAL A 169 -2.47 10.14 9.54
N ASP A 170 -3.54 9.74 10.23
CA ASP A 170 -3.91 10.29 11.55
C ASP A 170 -2.84 9.96 12.60
N VAL A 171 -2.35 8.71 12.62
CA VAL A 171 -1.26 8.30 13.51
C VAL A 171 0.00 9.13 13.27
N LEU A 172 0.42 9.29 11.99
CA LEU A 172 1.60 10.11 11.66
C LEU A 172 1.47 11.55 12.17
N ARG A 173 0.29 12.16 11.98
CA ARG A 173 0.03 13.53 12.42
C ARG A 173 0.09 13.71 13.93
N LYS A 174 -0.31 12.69 14.70
CA LYS A 174 -0.34 12.73 16.16
C LYS A 174 0.99 12.32 16.80
N VAL A 175 1.73 11.44 16.17
CA VAL A 175 3.04 10.99 16.65
C VAL A 175 4.11 12.07 16.48
N PHE A 176 4.02 12.89 15.42
CA PHE A 176 4.99 13.94 15.07
C PHE A 176 4.38 15.36 15.14
N ILE A 177 3.72 15.65 16.25
CA ILE A 177 3.24 17.02 16.56
C ILE A 177 4.42 17.89 17.00
#